data_37a461908bf343b5d4777bb8a59a624e
#
_entry.id   37a461908bf343b5d4777bb8a59a624e
#
_cell.length_a   1.000
_cell.length_b   1.000
_cell.length_c   1.000
_cell.angle_alpha   90.00
_cell.angle_beta   90.00
_cell.angle_gamma   90.00
#
_symmetry.space_group_name_H-M   'P 1'
#
loop_
_entity.id
_entity.type
_entity.pdbx_description
1 polymer ?
#
loop_
_entity_poly.entity_id
_entity_poly.type
_entity_poly.pdbx_seq_one_letter_code
_entity_poly.pdbx_strand_id
1 'polypeptide(L)'
;FSESNSGVVEAPGIWNATKTGFHADLSGLAPDKRYYLRAFAVNDRGISLSAPKRFRTNPAGTASPIPGAVAEGNGWYRSSWLGSFYQSKNGWTLHESLGWIYLSGNPPEGIWFWSDDFGWHWTSQGVWPYLWSNATQEWLYFLGKRNGQKIFFSFQNGRWQRR
;
A
#
# COMPACT_ATOMS: atom_id res chain seq x y z
N PHE A 1 -37.66 5.29 9.45
CA PHE A 1 -36.86 4.05 9.62
C PHE A 1 -35.56 4.44 10.30
N SER A 2 -35.45 4.13 11.57
CA SER A 2 -34.26 4.33 12.39
C SER A 2 -33.28 3.20 12.08
N GLU A 3 -32.27 3.47 11.25
CA GLU A 3 -31.09 2.61 11.24
C GLU A 3 -30.33 2.85 12.55
N SER A 4 -30.17 1.81 13.32
CA SER A 4 -29.46 1.84 14.60
C SER A 4 -28.02 2.30 14.37
N ASN A 5 -27.67 3.40 14.98
CA ASN A 5 -26.35 4.01 14.99
C ASN A 5 -25.43 3.18 15.90
N SER A 6 -25.03 1.98 15.48
CA SER A 6 -24.10 1.15 16.23
C SER A 6 -22.67 1.48 15.79
N GLY A 7 -22.03 2.39 16.53
CA GLY A 7 -20.60 2.65 16.48
C GLY A 7 -20.25 3.98 15.79
N VAL A 8 -20.24 5.05 16.55
CA VAL A 8 -19.51 6.27 16.19
C VAL A 8 -18.05 6.05 16.52
N VAL A 9 -17.18 6.03 15.53
CA VAL A 9 -15.73 6.05 15.73
C VAL A 9 -15.29 7.50 15.56
N GLU A 10 -14.82 8.10 16.63
CA GLU A 10 -14.19 9.42 16.58
C GLU A 10 -12.70 9.26 16.33
N ALA A 11 -12.23 9.83 15.22
CA ALA A 11 -10.81 9.94 14.94
C ALA A 11 -10.35 11.37 15.24
N PRO A 12 -9.35 11.58 16.11
CA PRO A 12 -8.79 12.90 16.34
C PRO A 12 -8.15 13.43 15.06
N GLY A 13 -8.62 14.58 14.59
CA GLY A 13 -8.02 15.28 13.46
C GLY A 13 -6.76 16.04 13.89
N ILE A 14 -5.74 16.04 13.07
CA ILE A 14 -4.56 16.89 13.26
C ILE A 14 -4.86 18.26 12.64
N TRP A 15 -4.99 19.27 13.48
CA TRP A 15 -5.19 20.65 13.06
C TRP A 15 -3.84 21.34 12.82
N ASN A 16 -3.64 21.89 11.63
CA ASN A 16 -2.53 22.78 11.36
C ASN A 16 -3.06 24.22 11.22
N ALA A 17 -2.70 25.09 12.15
CA ALA A 17 -3.16 26.48 12.21
C ALA A 17 -2.79 27.33 10.98
N THR A 18 -1.86 26.88 10.16
CA THR A 18 -1.41 27.58 8.93
C THR A 18 -2.07 27.07 7.64
N LYS A 19 -2.92 26.04 7.73
CA LYS A 19 -3.62 25.45 6.57
C LYS A 19 -5.14 25.46 6.80
N THR A 20 -5.88 25.66 5.73
CA THR A 20 -7.34 25.67 5.72
C THR A 20 -7.96 24.27 5.73
N GLY A 21 -7.22 23.24 6.12
CA GLY A 21 -7.69 21.87 6.14
C GLY A 21 -7.08 21.03 7.26
N PHE A 22 -7.73 19.93 7.58
CA PHE A 22 -7.26 18.90 8.50
C PHE A 22 -7.43 17.52 7.86
N HIS A 23 -6.68 16.54 8.33
CA HIS A 23 -6.84 15.14 7.96
C HIS A 23 -6.95 14.26 9.21
N ALA A 24 -7.60 13.13 9.07
CA ALA A 24 -7.66 12.11 10.09
C ALA A 24 -7.61 10.73 9.42
N ASP A 25 -6.84 9.83 10.00
CA ASP A 25 -6.78 8.45 9.55
C ASP A 25 -7.87 7.63 10.23
N LEU A 26 -8.67 6.93 9.43
CA LEU A 26 -9.72 6.06 9.92
C LEU A 26 -9.20 4.62 9.92
N SER A 27 -9.11 4.02 11.09
CA SER A 27 -8.68 2.63 11.26
C SER A 27 -9.78 1.78 11.91
N GLY A 28 -9.62 0.45 11.89
CA GLY A 28 -10.55 -0.48 12.54
C GLY A 28 -11.90 -0.63 11.85
N LEU A 29 -12.05 -0.14 10.62
CA LEU A 29 -13.28 -0.27 9.85
C LEU A 29 -13.44 -1.71 9.35
N ALA A 30 -14.65 -2.27 9.51
CA ALA A 30 -14.97 -3.58 8.96
C ALA A 30 -14.93 -3.55 7.43
N PRO A 31 -14.42 -4.61 6.78
CA PRO A 31 -14.37 -4.69 5.33
C PRO A 31 -15.79 -4.82 4.72
N ASP A 32 -15.91 -4.41 3.45
CA ASP A 32 -17.12 -4.47 2.63
C ASP A 32 -18.35 -3.82 3.29
N LYS A 33 -18.13 -2.80 4.09
CA LYS A 33 -19.18 -2.06 4.80
C LYS A 33 -19.32 -0.65 4.27
N ARG A 34 -20.54 -0.16 4.33
CA ARG A 34 -20.87 1.24 4.00
C ARG A 34 -20.77 2.07 5.28
N TYR A 35 -20.04 3.18 5.16
CA TYR A 35 -19.87 4.15 6.25
C TYR A 35 -20.29 5.55 5.80
N TYR A 36 -20.66 6.35 6.78
CA TYR A 36 -20.95 7.77 6.60
C TYR A 36 -19.95 8.57 7.43
N LEU A 37 -19.28 9.50 6.81
CA LEU A 37 -18.31 10.37 7.44
C LEU A 37 -18.86 11.78 7.55
N ARG A 38 -18.68 12.40 8.71
CA ARG A 38 -18.88 13.83 8.93
C ARG A 38 -17.67 14.41 9.63
N ALA A 39 -17.19 15.55 9.17
CA ALA A 39 -16.29 16.38 9.95
C ALA A 39 -17.09 17.20 10.94
N PHE A 40 -16.55 17.42 12.13
CA PHE A 40 -17.13 18.32 13.12
C PHE A 40 -16.08 19.27 13.68
N ALA A 41 -16.52 20.45 14.07
CA ALA A 41 -15.71 21.42 14.76
C ALA A 41 -16.49 21.90 16.01
N VAL A 42 -15.79 22.04 17.11
CA VAL A 42 -16.37 22.47 18.37
C VAL A 42 -15.69 23.76 18.82
N ASN A 43 -16.46 24.75 19.26
CA ASN A 43 -15.96 25.94 19.90
C ASN A 43 -16.94 26.35 21.05
N ASP A 44 -16.68 27.45 21.70
CA ASP A 44 -17.49 28.02 22.79
C ASP A 44 -18.92 28.40 22.37
N ARG A 45 -19.21 28.50 21.06
CA ARG A 45 -20.54 28.80 20.51
C ARG A 45 -21.32 27.57 20.10
N GLY A 46 -20.68 26.36 20.14
CA GLY A 46 -21.34 25.09 19.83
C GLY A 46 -20.58 24.19 18.82
N ILE A 47 -21.33 23.28 18.23
CA ILE A 47 -20.83 22.27 17.32
C ILE A 47 -21.30 22.56 15.90
N SER A 48 -20.38 22.55 14.95
CA SER A 48 -20.67 22.61 13.52
C SER A 48 -20.34 21.28 12.85
N LEU A 49 -21.25 20.78 12.00
CA LEU A 49 -21.13 19.50 11.31
C LEU A 49 -21.09 19.72 9.79
N SER A 50 -20.22 19.01 9.08
CA SER A 50 -20.26 18.97 7.63
C SER A 50 -21.44 18.16 7.10
N ALA A 51 -21.76 18.33 5.81
CA ALA A 51 -22.61 17.39 5.11
C ALA A 51 -22.01 15.97 5.17
N PRO A 52 -22.85 14.91 5.28
CA PRO A 52 -22.36 13.55 5.33
C PRO A 52 -21.78 13.14 3.97
N LYS A 53 -20.59 12.51 3.99
CA LYS A 53 -20.02 11.78 2.85
C LYS A 53 -20.12 10.29 3.09
N ARG A 54 -20.58 9.55 2.12
CA ARG A 54 -20.64 8.08 2.19
C ARG A 54 -19.46 7.49 1.44
N PHE A 55 -18.93 6.38 1.96
CA PHE A 55 -17.97 5.54 1.27
C PHE A 55 -18.21 4.07 1.67
N ARG A 56 -17.62 3.16 0.93
CA ARG A 56 -17.64 1.73 1.25
C ARG A 56 -16.20 1.28 1.40
N THR A 57 -15.93 0.52 2.46
CA THR A 57 -14.62 -0.14 2.62
C THR A 57 -14.47 -1.27 1.60
N ASN A 58 -13.24 -1.56 1.23
CA ASN A 58 -12.96 -2.68 0.36
C ASN A 58 -13.37 -4.01 1.03
N PRO A 59 -13.73 -5.05 0.25
CA PRO A 59 -13.98 -6.39 0.79
C PRO A 59 -12.79 -6.93 1.58
N ALA A 60 -13.04 -7.82 2.54
CA ALA A 60 -11.99 -8.51 3.27
C ALA A 60 -11.02 -9.20 2.30
N GLY A 61 -9.73 -8.97 2.47
CA GLY A 61 -8.70 -9.48 1.57
C GLY A 61 -8.35 -8.58 0.39
N THR A 62 -9.00 -7.40 0.27
CA THR A 62 -8.66 -6.41 -0.77
C THR A 62 -7.80 -5.25 -0.24
N ALA A 63 -7.38 -5.30 1.03
CA ALA A 63 -6.35 -4.39 1.50
C ALA A 63 -5.05 -4.69 0.73
N SER A 64 -4.49 -3.68 0.09
CA SER A 64 -3.20 -3.85 -0.58
C SER A 64 -2.13 -4.28 0.43
N PRO A 65 -1.28 -5.25 0.10
CA PRO A 65 -0.13 -5.59 0.92
C PRO A 65 0.94 -4.48 0.90
N ILE A 66 0.79 -3.51 0.01
CA ILE A 66 1.68 -2.36 -0.13
C ILE A 66 0.96 -1.11 0.43
N PRO A 67 1.47 -0.50 1.51
CA PRO A 67 0.87 0.70 2.08
C PRO A 67 0.78 1.84 1.07
N GLY A 68 -0.34 2.55 1.11
CA GLY A 68 -0.58 3.70 0.24
C GLY A 68 -0.86 3.35 -1.22
N ALA A 69 -0.93 2.07 -1.59
CA ALA A 69 -1.35 1.71 -2.94
C ALA A 69 -2.85 1.92 -3.14
N VAL A 70 -3.20 2.47 -4.29
CA VAL A 70 -4.57 2.79 -4.69
C VAL A 70 -5.13 1.64 -5.52
N ALA A 71 -6.35 1.19 -5.18
CA ALA A 71 -7.05 0.17 -5.95
C ALA A 71 -7.51 0.74 -7.31
N GLU A 72 -7.19 0.06 -8.39
CA GLU A 72 -7.62 0.36 -9.77
C GLU A 72 -8.78 -0.53 -10.24
N GLY A 73 -9.22 -1.45 -9.39
CA GLY A 73 -10.30 -2.40 -9.70
C GLY A 73 -9.78 -3.78 -10.14
N ASN A 74 -10.67 -4.76 -10.09
CA ASN A 74 -10.40 -6.15 -10.52
C ASN A 74 -9.13 -6.79 -9.90
N GLY A 75 -8.77 -6.38 -8.67
CA GLY A 75 -7.58 -6.87 -7.98
C GLY A 75 -6.27 -6.17 -8.36
N TRP A 76 -6.33 -5.17 -9.23
CA TRP A 76 -5.19 -4.32 -9.56
C TRP A 76 -5.05 -3.15 -8.61
N TYR A 77 -3.80 -2.80 -8.31
CA TYR A 77 -3.39 -1.70 -7.46
C TYR A 77 -2.25 -0.93 -8.10
N ARG A 78 -2.16 0.36 -7.77
CA ARG A 78 -1.03 1.22 -8.14
C ARG A 78 -0.38 1.79 -6.90
N SER A 79 0.90 1.52 -6.74
CA SER A 79 1.76 2.14 -5.74
C SER A 79 2.55 3.29 -6.36
N SER A 80 2.72 4.39 -5.61
CA SER A 80 3.51 5.54 -6.06
C SER A 80 5.01 5.23 -6.18
N TRP A 81 5.49 4.18 -5.52
CA TRP A 81 6.90 3.81 -5.53
C TRP A 81 7.17 2.45 -6.18
N LEU A 82 6.31 1.44 -5.96
CA LEU A 82 6.52 0.10 -6.48
C LEU A 82 5.95 -0.10 -7.89
N GLY A 83 5.03 0.77 -8.36
CA GLY A 83 4.36 0.61 -9.66
C GLY A 83 3.05 -0.17 -9.57
N SER A 84 2.62 -0.76 -10.70
CA SER A 84 1.35 -1.48 -10.79
C SER A 84 1.51 -2.96 -10.49
N PHE A 85 0.53 -3.50 -9.76
CA PHE A 85 0.51 -4.92 -9.42
C PHE A 85 -0.93 -5.43 -9.23
N TYR A 86 -1.11 -6.71 -9.49
CA TYR A 86 -2.33 -7.45 -9.22
C TYR A 86 -2.18 -8.31 -7.97
N GLN A 87 -3.12 -8.20 -7.04
CA GLN A 87 -3.16 -9.02 -5.82
C GLN A 87 -4.08 -10.22 -6.02
N SER A 88 -3.53 -11.41 -5.96
CA SER A 88 -4.28 -12.65 -5.98
C SER A 88 -4.84 -12.99 -4.61
N LYS A 89 -5.93 -13.77 -4.58
CA LYS A 89 -6.59 -14.21 -3.33
C LYS A 89 -5.73 -15.14 -2.46
N ASN A 90 -4.72 -15.77 -3.04
CA ASN A 90 -3.83 -16.73 -2.37
C ASN A 90 -2.51 -16.11 -1.86
N GLY A 91 -2.42 -14.76 -1.84
CA GLY A 91 -1.23 -14.06 -1.35
C GLY A 91 -0.15 -13.78 -2.40
N TRP A 92 -0.26 -14.37 -3.60
CA TRP A 92 0.62 -14.04 -4.70
C TRP A 92 0.29 -12.69 -5.32
N THR A 93 1.29 -12.01 -5.77
CA THR A 93 1.20 -10.68 -6.39
C THR A 93 1.87 -10.73 -7.76
N LEU A 94 1.16 -10.30 -8.80
CA LEU A 94 1.74 -10.11 -10.12
C LEU A 94 2.17 -8.65 -10.26
N HIS A 95 3.46 -8.41 -10.18
CA HIS A 95 4.04 -7.09 -10.40
C HIS A 95 4.36 -6.88 -11.89
N GLU A 96 4.11 -5.70 -12.42
CA GLU A 96 4.25 -5.39 -13.85
C GLU A 96 5.63 -5.73 -14.42
N SER A 97 6.70 -5.53 -13.64
CA SER A 97 8.07 -5.75 -14.09
C SER A 97 8.75 -6.96 -13.42
N LEU A 98 8.43 -7.26 -12.15
CA LEU A 98 9.01 -8.40 -11.42
C LEU A 98 8.31 -9.73 -11.72
N GLY A 99 7.10 -9.70 -12.33
CA GLY A 99 6.30 -10.90 -12.55
C GLY A 99 5.65 -11.40 -11.26
N TRP A 100 5.42 -12.70 -11.15
CA TRP A 100 4.82 -13.30 -9.96
C TRP A 100 5.80 -13.28 -8.79
N ILE A 101 5.39 -12.66 -7.69
CA ILE A 101 6.12 -12.56 -6.44
C ILE A 101 5.20 -12.90 -5.27
N TYR A 102 5.74 -13.50 -4.22
CA TYR A 102 5.05 -13.72 -2.97
C TYR A 102 5.54 -12.69 -1.95
N LEU A 103 4.63 -11.88 -1.42
CA LEU A 103 4.96 -10.82 -0.48
C LEU A 103 4.88 -11.32 0.95
N SER A 104 5.87 -10.95 1.76
CA SER A 104 5.93 -11.19 3.19
C SER A 104 6.54 -9.96 3.88
N GLY A 105 6.13 -9.70 5.11
CA GLY A 105 6.67 -8.60 5.90
C GLY A 105 5.58 -7.68 6.43
N ASN A 106 6.02 -6.70 7.21
CA ASN A 106 5.17 -5.71 7.84
C ASN A 106 5.56 -4.32 7.35
N PRO A 107 4.88 -3.76 6.34
CA PRO A 107 5.06 -2.36 6.02
C PRO A 107 4.70 -1.51 7.26
N PRO A 108 5.42 -0.44 7.63
CA PRO A 108 6.22 0.44 6.80
C PRO A 108 7.73 0.15 6.74
N GLU A 109 8.21 -0.88 7.43
CA GLU A 109 9.66 -1.17 7.55
C GLU A 109 10.27 -1.70 6.25
N GLY A 110 9.43 -2.06 5.27
CA GLY A 110 9.80 -2.64 4.00
C GLY A 110 9.09 -3.96 3.74
N ILE A 111 9.30 -4.49 2.57
CA ILE A 111 8.69 -5.75 2.12
C ILE A 111 9.76 -6.76 1.76
N TRP A 112 9.57 -7.98 2.20
CA TRP A 112 10.22 -9.14 1.64
C TRP A 112 9.36 -9.69 0.52
N PHE A 113 9.96 -10.04 -0.60
CA PHE A 113 9.29 -10.75 -1.66
C PHE A 113 10.12 -11.90 -2.16
N TRP A 114 9.45 -12.94 -2.56
CA TRP A 114 10.04 -14.14 -3.13
C TRP A 114 9.57 -14.32 -4.57
N SER A 115 10.47 -14.78 -5.42
CA SER A 115 10.11 -15.29 -6.74
C SER A 115 10.93 -16.52 -7.07
N ASP A 116 10.39 -17.35 -7.96
CA ASP A 116 10.99 -18.63 -8.33
C ASP A 116 12.38 -18.49 -8.96
N ASP A 117 12.58 -17.44 -9.73
CA ASP A 117 13.79 -17.21 -10.51
C ASP A 117 14.93 -16.51 -9.75
N PHE A 118 14.65 -15.84 -8.59
CA PHE A 118 15.72 -15.16 -7.84
C PHE A 118 15.57 -15.20 -6.29
N GLY A 119 14.61 -15.94 -5.77
CA GLY A 119 14.48 -16.19 -4.32
C GLY A 119 14.02 -14.97 -3.52
N TRP A 120 14.40 -14.90 -2.25
CA TRP A 120 14.01 -13.84 -1.33
C TRP A 120 14.80 -12.56 -1.52
N HIS A 121 14.09 -11.45 -1.66
CA HIS A 121 14.63 -10.10 -1.73
C HIS A 121 13.86 -9.16 -0.82
N TRP A 122 14.55 -8.17 -0.30
CA TRP A 122 13.93 -7.09 0.49
C TRP A 122 14.06 -5.74 -0.21
N THR A 123 13.06 -4.90 -0.02
CA THR A 123 13.07 -3.49 -0.44
C THR A 123 12.11 -2.67 0.41
N SER A 124 12.16 -1.35 0.29
CA SER A 124 11.20 -0.42 0.89
C SER A 124 10.99 0.79 0.00
N GLN A 125 10.02 1.61 0.34
CA GLN A 125 9.75 2.85 -0.40
C GLN A 125 10.98 3.77 -0.48
N GLY A 126 11.81 3.80 0.57
CA GLY A 126 12.98 4.68 0.63
C GLY A 126 14.19 4.19 -0.15
N VAL A 127 14.23 2.92 -0.54
CA VAL A 127 15.40 2.31 -1.21
C VAL A 127 15.08 1.76 -2.60
N TRP A 128 13.80 1.54 -2.93
CA TRP A 128 13.43 1.13 -4.29
C TRP A 128 14.04 2.07 -5.35
N PRO A 129 14.63 1.54 -6.43
CA PRO A 129 14.61 0.17 -6.94
C PRO A 129 15.81 -0.71 -6.50
N TYR A 130 16.43 -0.40 -5.37
CA TYR A 130 17.45 -1.27 -4.81
C TYR A 130 16.81 -2.42 -4.03
N LEU A 131 17.37 -3.63 -4.20
CA LEU A 131 16.89 -4.87 -3.62
C LEU A 131 18.02 -5.53 -2.84
N TRP A 132 17.76 -5.92 -1.60
CA TRP A 132 18.66 -6.77 -0.84
C TRP A 132 18.39 -8.24 -1.19
N SER A 133 19.38 -8.94 -1.71
CA SER A 133 19.30 -10.37 -2.00
C SER A 133 19.65 -11.18 -0.76
N ASN A 134 18.72 -12.01 -0.29
CA ASN A 134 19.00 -12.90 0.84
C ASN A 134 19.94 -14.05 0.46
N ALA A 135 19.91 -14.49 -0.78
CA ALA A 135 20.73 -15.60 -1.24
C ALA A 135 22.21 -15.24 -1.39
N THR A 136 22.50 -14.06 -1.93
CA THR A 136 23.88 -13.59 -2.21
C THR A 136 24.40 -12.60 -1.18
N GLN A 137 23.54 -12.16 -0.23
CA GLN A 137 23.88 -11.17 0.80
C GLN A 137 24.48 -9.89 0.20
N GLU A 138 23.87 -9.40 -0.89
CA GLU A 138 24.29 -8.21 -1.61
C GLU A 138 23.11 -7.31 -1.99
N TRP A 139 23.42 -6.06 -2.26
CA TRP A 139 22.49 -5.15 -2.91
C TRP A 139 22.50 -5.33 -4.41
N LEU A 140 21.32 -5.33 -5.01
CA LEU A 140 21.09 -5.32 -6.44
C LEU A 140 20.33 -4.04 -6.81
N TYR A 141 20.64 -3.45 -7.95
CA TYR A 141 19.82 -2.39 -8.55
C TYR A 141 18.94 -3.01 -9.63
N PHE A 142 17.63 -2.85 -9.52
CA PHE A 142 16.67 -3.34 -10.50
C PHE A 142 16.43 -2.27 -11.56
N LEU A 143 16.88 -2.51 -12.78
CA LEU A 143 16.68 -1.61 -13.91
C LEU A 143 15.28 -1.72 -14.53
N GLY A 144 14.64 -2.87 -14.39
CA GLY A 144 13.36 -3.18 -15.03
C GLY A 144 13.40 -4.46 -15.87
N LYS A 145 12.44 -4.57 -16.80
CA LYS A 145 12.29 -5.73 -17.69
C LYS A 145 12.54 -5.32 -19.14
N ARG A 146 13.37 -6.07 -19.86
CA ARG A 146 13.61 -5.91 -21.30
C ARG A 146 13.58 -7.27 -21.99
N ASN A 147 12.85 -7.37 -23.09
CA ASN A 147 12.71 -8.60 -23.87
C ASN A 147 12.32 -9.81 -23.00
N GLY A 148 11.41 -9.62 -22.05
CA GLY A 148 10.98 -10.67 -21.15
C GLY A 148 11.90 -10.94 -19.95
N GLN A 149 13.14 -10.47 -19.97
CA GLN A 149 14.13 -10.69 -18.93
C GLN A 149 14.20 -9.53 -17.94
N LYS A 150 14.32 -9.83 -16.66
CA LYS A 150 14.60 -8.88 -15.59
C LYS A 150 16.08 -8.52 -15.59
N ILE A 151 16.41 -7.25 -15.45
CA ILE A 151 17.78 -6.74 -15.52
C ILE A 151 18.17 -6.17 -14.16
N PHE A 152 19.25 -6.70 -13.61
CA PHE A 152 19.81 -6.28 -12.34
C PHE A 152 21.28 -5.89 -12.49
N PHE A 153 21.72 -4.94 -11.69
CA PHE A 153 23.14 -4.66 -11.49
C PHE A 153 23.58 -5.20 -10.12
N SER A 154 24.59 -6.06 -10.10
CA SER A 154 25.19 -6.55 -8.85
C SER A 154 26.32 -5.62 -8.43
N PHE A 155 26.22 -5.08 -7.23
CA PHE A 155 27.28 -4.21 -6.67
C PHE A 155 28.50 -5.01 -6.22
N GLN A 156 28.30 -6.26 -5.83
CA GLN A 156 29.42 -7.13 -5.44
C GLN A 156 30.31 -7.51 -6.63
N ASN A 157 29.69 -7.79 -7.77
CA ASN A 157 30.40 -8.24 -8.95
C ASN A 157 30.69 -7.12 -9.98
N GLY A 158 30.08 -5.93 -9.79
CA GLY A 158 30.18 -4.81 -10.70
C GLY A 158 29.62 -5.09 -12.10
N ARG A 159 28.63 -6.00 -12.23
CA ARG A 159 28.12 -6.48 -13.52
C ARG A 159 26.59 -6.48 -13.61
N TRP A 160 26.12 -6.31 -14.83
CA TRP A 160 24.71 -6.51 -15.16
C TRP A 160 24.39 -7.99 -15.28
N GLN A 161 23.27 -8.37 -14.69
CA GLN A 161 22.72 -9.74 -14.74
C GLN A 161 21.34 -9.71 -15.38
N ARG A 162 21.00 -10.75 -16.10
CA ARG A 162 19.67 -10.98 -16.69
C ARG A 162 19.09 -12.25 -16.12
N ARG A 163 17.81 -12.20 -15.78
CA ARG A 163 17.08 -13.35 -15.24
C ARG A 163 15.66 -13.40 -15.79
#